data_52054b9792825d01e0e8c6706e0b0970
#
_entry.id   52054b9792825d01e0e8c6706e0b0970
#
_cell.length_a   1.000
_cell.length_b   1.000
_cell.length_c   1.000
_cell.angle_alpha   90.00
_cell.angle_beta   90.00
_cell.angle_gamma   90.00
#
_symmetry.space_group_name_H-M   'P 1'
#
loop_
_entity.id
_entity.type
_entity.pdbx_description
1 polymer ?
#
loop_
_entity_poly.entity_id
_entity_poly.type
_entity_poly.pdbx_seq_one_letter_code
_entity_poly.pdbx_strand_id
1 'polypeptide(L)'
;MRCRAHRFTKMHFRKSQMQMQETIAVLAAVFVIAIIAFGLYYNLFINAAKDEQKNSFDIGAIGIAQSIPFLPELQCSGNGIPASNCIDSLKLKAAASLMNSTEYNPLYFEKFGFATISINEVYPGTAHSNLYNRTPDFYSYKSTINLPVLIFYPLEERYSFGVISFEAFLR
;
A
#
# COMPACT_ATOMS: atom_id res chain seq x y z
N MET A 1 -56.12 -17.62 71.63
CA MET A 1 -55.99 -17.68 70.13
C MET A 1 -54.90 -16.77 69.69
N ARG A 2 -53.75 -17.35 69.44
CA ARG A 2 -52.56 -16.59 69.03
C ARG A 2 -51.87 -17.35 67.89
N CYS A 3 -51.38 -16.55 66.85
CA CYS A 3 -50.34 -16.89 65.88
C CYS A 3 -50.67 -17.84 64.74
N ARG A 4 -51.01 -17.22 63.54
CA ARG A 4 -50.70 -17.81 62.21
C ARG A 4 -50.43 -16.74 61.15
N ALA A 5 -49.90 -15.59 61.51
CA ALA A 5 -49.64 -14.52 60.52
C ALA A 5 -48.17 -14.34 60.14
N HIS A 6 -47.21 -15.05 60.70
CA HIS A 6 -45.78 -14.69 60.49
C HIS A 6 -45.00 -15.55 59.47
N ARG A 7 -45.60 -16.53 58.80
CA ARG A 7 -44.89 -17.46 57.95
C ARG A 7 -45.08 -17.17 56.45
N PHE A 8 -46.07 -16.34 56.07
CA PHE A 8 -46.37 -16.07 54.66
C PHE A 8 -45.51 -14.96 54.02
N THR A 9 -45.04 -14.02 54.78
CA THR A 9 -44.24 -12.88 54.27
C THR A 9 -42.82 -13.27 53.91
N LYS A 10 -42.21 -14.29 54.50
CA LYS A 10 -40.84 -14.70 54.25
C LYS A 10 -40.65 -15.47 52.94
N MET A 11 -41.67 -16.09 52.38
CA MET A 11 -41.58 -16.83 51.12
C MET A 11 -41.72 -15.92 49.88
N HIS A 12 -42.45 -14.84 49.98
CA HIS A 12 -42.59 -13.90 48.85
C HIS A 12 -41.32 -13.07 48.62
N PHE A 13 -40.60 -12.71 49.65
CA PHE A 13 -39.35 -11.97 49.55
C PHE A 13 -38.22 -12.77 48.89
N ARG A 14 -38.15 -14.08 49.12
CA ARG A 14 -37.14 -14.95 48.49
C ARG A 14 -37.40 -15.18 47.01
N LYS A 15 -38.65 -15.25 46.56
CA LYS A 15 -38.99 -15.41 45.15
C LYS A 15 -38.67 -14.16 44.32
N SER A 16 -38.92 -12.98 44.84
CA SER A 16 -38.59 -11.72 44.14
C SER A 16 -37.10 -11.45 44.07
N GLN A 17 -36.32 -11.84 45.09
CA GLN A 17 -34.84 -11.72 45.06
C GLN A 17 -34.19 -12.68 44.05
N MET A 18 -34.72 -13.92 43.91
CA MET A 18 -34.23 -14.87 42.91
C MET A 18 -34.49 -14.39 41.45
N GLN A 19 -35.68 -13.85 41.21
CA GLN A 19 -35.99 -13.26 39.86
C GLN A 19 -35.11 -12.05 39.50
N MET A 20 -34.73 -11.25 40.48
CA MET A 20 -33.88 -10.09 40.26
C MET A 20 -32.43 -10.49 40.01
N GLN A 21 -31.92 -11.55 40.65
CA GLN A 21 -30.58 -12.11 40.40
C GLN A 21 -30.50 -12.75 39.00
N GLU A 22 -31.54 -13.43 38.55
CA GLU A 22 -31.61 -14.08 37.25
C GLU A 22 -31.59 -13.06 36.11
N THR A 23 -32.37 -11.97 36.23
CA THR A 23 -32.35 -10.87 35.23
C THR A 23 -31.00 -10.15 35.15
N ILE A 24 -30.32 -9.92 36.28
CA ILE A 24 -28.99 -9.30 36.30
C ILE A 24 -27.96 -10.21 35.63
N ALA A 25 -28.02 -11.53 35.90
CA ALA A 25 -27.10 -12.50 35.30
C ALA A 25 -27.26 -12.57 33.77
N VAL A 26 -28.51 -12.59 33.28
CA VAL A 26 -28.80 -12.57 31.82
C VAL A 26 -28.30 -11.28 31.18
N LEU A 27 -28.53 -10.14 31.83
CA LEU A 27 -28.11 -8.85 31.32
C LEU A 27 -26.57 -8.73 31.26
N ALA A 28 -25.88 -9.24 32.30
CA ALA A 28 -24.42 -9.33 32.32
C ALA A 28 -23.89 -10.24 31.20
N ALA A 29 -24.50 -11.39 30.95
CA ALA A 29 -24.13 -12.29 29.86
C ALA A 29 -24.28 -11.62 28.47
N VAL A 30 -25.38 -10.91 28.25
CA VAL A 30 -25.61 -10.14 26.99
C VAL A 30 -24.54 -9.07 26.80
N PHE A 31 -24.16 -8.33 27.85
CA PHE A 31 -23.10 -7.34 27.77
C PHE A 31 -21.74 -7.97 27.42
N VAL A 32 -21.39 -9.10 28.01
CA VAL A 32 -20.13 -9.81 27.69
C VAL A 32 -20.11 -10.25 26.23
N ILE A 33 -21.21 -10.84 25.74
CA ILE A 33 -21.32 -11.22 24.32
C ILE A 33 -21.22 -10.01 23.40
N ALA A 34 -21.87 -8.90 23.75
CA ALA A 34 -21.80 -7.67 22.96
C ALA A 34 -20.38 -7.10 22.89
N ILE A 35 -19.62 -7.11 24.00
CA ILE A 35 -18.22 -6.64 24.01
C ILE A 35 -17.34 -7.53 23.11
N ILE A 36 -17.50 -8.85 23.19
CA ILE A 36 -16.75 -9.79 22.35
C ILE A 36 -17.09 -9.57 20.86
N ALA A 37 -18.37 -9.48 20.53
CA ALA A 37 -18.83 -9.23 19.16
C ALA A 37 -18.31 -7.91 18.61
N PHE A 38 -18.31 -6.86 19.41
CA PHE A 38 -17.78 -5.55 19.03
C PHE A 38 -16.26 -5.58 18.81
N GLY A 39 -15.53 -6.30 19.67
CA GLY A 39 -14.08 -6.49 19.51
C GLY A 39 -13.71 -7.23 18.22
N LEU A 40 -14.45 -8.28 17.87
CA LEU A 40 -14.27 -9.01 16.62
C LEU A 40 -14.60 -8.14 15.40
N TYR A 41 -15.73 -7.44 15.44
CA TYR A 41 -16.14 -6.52 14.37
C TYR A 41 -15.10 -5.42 14.13
N TYR A 42 -14.58 -4.81 15.21
CA TYR A 42 -13.56 -3.77 15.13
C TYR A 42 -12.28 -4.26 14.44
N ASN A 43 -11.80 -5.46 14.82
CA ASN A 43 -10.62 -6.06 14.19
C ASN A 43 -10.82 -6.33 12.69
N LEU A 44 -11.99 -6.86 12.30
CA LEU A 44 -12.30 -7.11 10.89
C LEU A 44 -12.38 -5.81 10.09
N PHE A 45 -13.01 -4.78 10.66
CA PHE A 45 -13.15 -3.48 10.02
C PHE A 45 -11.80 -2.80 9.79
N ILE A 46 -10.90 -2.80 10.79
CA ILE A 46 -9.56 -2.21 10.66
C ILE A 46 -8.72 -2.94 9.61
N ASN A 47 -8.79 -4.27 9.57
CA ASN A 47 -8.04 -5.03 8.58
C ASN A 47 -8.55 -4.77 7.16
N ALA A 48 -9.86 -4.74 6.95
CA ALA A 48 -10.47 -4.40 5.67
C ALA A 48 -10.07 -2.99 5.18
N ALA A 49 -10.07 -1.99 6.07
CA ALA A 49 -9.66 -0.63 5.73
C ALA A 49 -8.18 -0.54 5.33
N LYS A 50 -7.30 -1.29 6.02
CA LYS A 50 -5.87 -1.36 5.65
C LYS A 50 -5.64 -2.03 4.30
N ASP A 51 -6.39 -3.07 3.98
CA ASP A 51 -6.27 -3.78 2.72
C ASP A 51 -6.79 -2.92 1.56
N GLU A 52 -7.86 -2.15 1.76
CA GLU A 52 -8.35 -1.19 0.78
C GLU A 52 -7.34 -0.07 0.53
N GLN A 53 -6.69 0.46 1.57
CA GLN A 53 -5.63 1.46 1.44
C GLN A 53 -4.45 0.93 0.61
N LYS A 54 -3.99 -0.31 0.87
CA LYS A 54 -2.91 -0.94 0.10
C LYS A 54 -3.31 -1.13 -1.36
N ASN A 55 -4.51 -1.64 -1.61
CA ASN A 55 -5.01 -1.86 -2.96
C ASN A 55 -5.12 -0.55 -3.77
N SER A 56 -5.62 0.51 -3.15
CA SER A 56 -5.68 1.85 -3.76
C SER A 56 -4.27 2.38 -4.06
N PHE A 57 -3.32 2.17 -3.15
CA PHE A 57 -1.91 2.54 -3.35
C PHE A 57 -1.27 1.76 -4.51
N ASP A 58 -1.50 0.45 -4.59
CA ASP A 58 -0.97 -0.39 -5.67
C ASP A 58 -1.50 0.02 -7.04
N ILE A 59 -2.79 0.35 -7.14
CA ILE A 59 -3.39 0.86 -8.39
C ILE A 59 -2.73 2.17 -8.80
N GLY A 60 -2.52 3.09 -7.87
CA GLY A 60 -1.79 4.34 -8.11
C GLY A 60 -0.35 4.11 -8.55
N ALA A 61 0.35 3.20 -7.88
CA ALA A 61 1.72 2.82 -8.21
C ALA A 61 1.85 2.22 -9.62
N ILE A 62 0.89 1.37 -10.04
CA ILE A 62 0.83 0.82 -11.40
C ILE A 62 0.69 1.94 -12.44
N GLY A 63 -0.20 2.91 -12.21
CA GLY A 63 -0.39 4.05 -13.10
C GLY A 63 0.89 4.88 -13.28
N ILE A 64 1.60 5.14 -12.19
CA ILE A 64 2.89 5.84 -12.22
C ILE A 64 3.93 5.01 -12.97
N ALA A 65 4.08 3.73 -12.65
CA ALA A 65 5.04 2.84 -13.28
C ALA A 65 4.85 2.77 -14.79
N GLN A 66 3.61 2.63 -15.26
CA GLN A 66 3.28 2.61 -16.67
C GLN A 66 3.60 3.92 -17.40
N SER A 67 3.67 5.04 -16.70
CA SER A 67 4.03 6.34 -17.29
C SER A 67 5.54 6.50 -17.52
N ILE A 68 6.39 5.72 -16.85
CA ILE A 68 7.85 5.87 -16.91
C ILE A 68 8.42 5.68 -18.34
N PRO A 69 8.03 4.63 -19.10
CA PRO A 69 8.55 4.45 -20.46
C PRO A 69 8.15 5.56 -21.44
N PHE A 70 7.14 6.36 -21.08
CA PHE A 70 6.63 7.46 -21.90
C PHE A 70 7.18 8.83 -21.50
N LEU A 71 8.15 8.88 -20.60
CA LEU A 71 8.83 10.12 -20.24
C LEU A 71 9.63 10.63 -21.44
N PRO A 72 9.42 11.89 -21.88
CA PRO A 72 10.17 12.46 -23.02
C PRO A 72 11.68 12.41 -22.81
N GLU A 73 12.12 12.49 -21.56
CA GLU A 73 13.52 12.44 -21.16
C GLU A 73 14.15 11.06 -21.34
N LEU A 74 13.35 10.02 -21.53
CA LEU A 74 13.82 8.63 -21.66
C LEU A 74 13.57 8.04 -23.03
N GLN A 75 12.50 8.48 -23.72
CA GLN A 75 12.04 7.86 -24.96
C GLN A 75 13.10 7.87 -26.06
N CYS A 76 13.23 6.73 -26.76
CA CYS A 76 13.93 6.68 -28.03
C CYS A 76 13.27 7.59 -29.05
N SER A 77 14.06 8.26 -29.88
CA SER A 77 13.58 9.03 -31.00
C SER A 77 14.30 8.62 -32.29
N GLY A 78 13.55 8.09 -33.26
CA GLY A 78 14.02 7.81 -34.61
C GLY A 78 13.41 8.82 -35.57
N ASN A 79 14.21 9.52 -36.33
CA ASN A 79 13.75 10.56 -37.30
C ASN A 79 12.78 11.60 -36.69
N GLY A 80 12.97 11.94 -35.39
CA GLY A 80 12.11 12.90 -34.68
C GLY A 80 10.78 12.31 -34.17
N ILE A 81 10.52 11.02 -34.36
CA ILE A 81 9.30 10.36 -33.89
C ILE A 81 9.64 9.55 -32.63
N PRO A 82 8.95 9.79 -31.49
CA PRO A 82 9.13 8.99 -30.28
C PRO A 82 8.67 7.54 -30.50
N ALA A 83 9.49 6.58 -30.08
CA ALA A 83 9.13 5.16 -30.10
C ALA A 83 8.58 4.77 -28.72
N SER A 84 7.43 4.09 -28.70
CA SER A 84 6.83 3.58 -27.46
C SER A 84 7.63 2.39 -26.91
N ASN A 85 7.68 2.28 -25.58
CA ASN A 85 8.36 1.20 -24.84
C ASN A 85 9.86 1.05 -25.16
N CYS A 86 10.52 2.12 -25.59
CA CYS A 86 11.94 2.16 -25.86
C CYS A 86 12.59 3.29 -25.05
N ILE A 87 13.69 2.96 -24.36
CA ILE A 87 14.50 3.90 -23.58
C ILE A 87 15.87 4.06 -24.24
N ASP A 88 16.25 5.31 -24.48
CA ASP A 88 17.57 5.67 -24.99
C ASP A 88 18.59 5.64 -23.84
N SER A 89 19.65 4.87 -23.99
CA SER A 89 20.69 4.70 -22.95
C SER A 89 21.45 5.98 -22.62
N LEU A 90 21.62 6.90 -23.56
CA LEU A 90 22.28 8.18 -23.31
C LEU A 90 21.34 9.13 -22.57
N LYS A 91 20.06 9.19 -23.00
CA LYS A 91 19.04 9.96 -22.32
C LYS A 91 18.80 9.44 -20.89
N LEU A 92 18.82 8.11 -20.70
CA LEU A 92 18.72 7.49 -19.39
C LEU A 92 19.80 8.00 -18.41
N LYS A 93 21.08 8.04 -18.87
CA LYS A 93 22.18 8.55 -18.04
C LYS A 93 22.01 10.04 -17.71
N ALA A 94 21.60 10.84 -18.66
CA ALA A 94 21.34 12.27 -18.46
C ALA A 94 20.15 12.49 -17.50
N ALA A 95 19.06 11.77 -17.70
CA ALA A 95 17.88 11.83 -16.83
C ALA A 95 18.19 11.40 -15.41
N ALA A 96 18.99 10.34 -15.20
CA ALA A 96 19.39 9.89 -13.88
C ALA A 96 20.18 10.98 -13.12
N SER A 97 21.08 11.69 -13.78
CA SER A 97 21.81 12.80 -13.17
C SER A 97 20.91 13.98 -12.82
N LEU A 98 19.93 14.27 -13.68
CA LEU A 98 18.97 15.36 -13.51
C LEU A 98 18.01 15.08 -12.35
N MET A 99 17.38 13.89 -12.33
CA MET A 99 16.37 13.51 -11.34
C MET A 99 16.92 13.40 -9.91
N ASN A 100 18.20 13.07 -9.78
CA ASN A 100 18.88 13.00 -8.49
C ASN A 100 19.58 14.32 -8.09
N SER A 101 19.54 15.37 -8.94
CA SER A 101 20.07 16.68 -8.58
C SER A 101 19.16 17.40 -7.58
N THR A 102 19.75 18.23 -6.72
CA THR A 102 19.00 18.99 -5.69
C THR A 102 18.03 20.00 -6.30
N GLU A 103 18.30 20.51 -7.48
CA GLU A 103 17.51 21.54 -8.15
C GLU A 103 16.19 20.99 -8.71
N TYR A 104 16.22 19.83 -9.38
CA TYR A 104 15.04 19.23 -10.05
C TYR A 104 14.35 18.16 -9.22
N ASN A 105 14.95 17.74 -8.11
CA ASN A 105 14.40 16.72 -7.25
C ASN A 105 12.97 17.01 -6.73
N PRO A 106 12.60 18.27 -6.34
CA PRO A 106 11.24 18.56 -5.90
C PRO A 106 10.17 18.28 -6.97
N LEU A 107 10.47 18.56 -8.23
CA LEU A 107 9.56 18.35 -9.36
C LEU A 107 9.29 16.87 -9.61
N TYR A 108 10.34 16.05 -9.57
CA TYR A 108 10.19 14.60 -9.72
C TYR A 108 9.60 13.94 -8.47
N PHE A 109 9.79 14.53 -7.29
CA PHE A 109 9.13 14.10 -6.08
C PHE A 109 7.61 14.30 -6.14
N GLU A 110 7.13 15.40 -6.72
CA GLU A 110 5.70 15.60 -6.93
C GLU A 110 5.10 14.52 -7.84
N LYS A 111 5.86 14.06 -8.84
CA LYS A 111 5.42 13.05 -9.79
C LYS A 111 5.49 11.62 -9.26
N PHE A 112 6.59 11.26 -8.60
CA PHE A 112 6.89 9.87 -8.20
C PHE A 112 6.73 9.62 -6.69
N GLY A 113 6.72 10.67 -5.88
CA GLY A 113 6.67 10.55 -4.42
C GLY A 113 7.88 9.84 -3.83
N PHE A 114 7.63 9.08 -2.77
CA PHE A 114 8.63 8.16 -2.20
C PHE A 114 8.70 6.90 -3.04
N ALA A 115 9.69 6.84 -3.91
CA ALA A 115 9.91 5.72 -4.82
C ALA A 115 11.38 5.52 -5.16
N THR A 116 11.70 4.32 -5.64
CA THR A 116 12.95 4.00 -6.31
C THR A 116 12.64 3.47 -7.70
N ILE A 117 13.31 4.02 -8.71
CA ILE A 117 13.18 3.60 -10.11
C ILE A 117 14.54 3.13 -10.58
N SER A 118 14.64 1.87 -10.92
CA SER A 118 15.85 1.29 -11.51
C SER A 118 15.55 0.60 -12.83
N ILE A 119 16.52 0.62 -13.73
CA ILE A 119 16.43 -0.01 -15.04
C ILE A 119 17.57 -1.01 -15.14
N ASN A 120 17.22 -2.27 -15.31
CA ASN A 120 18.14 -3.39 -15.40
C ASN A 120 18.13 -3.96 -16.82
N GLU A 121 19.28 -4.00 -17.47
CA GLU A 121 19.45 -4.74 -18.70
C GLU A 121 19.51 -6.23 -18.38
N VAL A 122 18.72 -7.04 -19.09
CA VAL A 122 18.63 -8.48 -18.87
C VAL A 122 19.38 -9.24 -19.97
N TYR A 123 19.35 -8.75 -21.20
CA TYR A 123 20.01 -9.36 -22.36
C TYR A 123 20.31 -8.31 -23.45
N PRO A 124 21.49 -8.34 -24.08
CA PRO A 124 22.61 -9.29 -23.89
C PRO A 124 23.54 -8.93 -22.71
N GLY A 125 23.40 -7.78 -22.09
CA GLY A 125 24.25 -7.32 -20.98
C GLY A 125 23.59 -7.49 -19.62
N THR A 126 24.23 -6.86 -18.61
CA THR A 126 23.76 -6.82 -17.22
C THR A 126 23.90 -5.40 -16.64
N ALA A 127 23.73 -4.38 -17.48
CA ALA A 127 23.87 -2.99 -17.03
C ALA A 127 22.73 -2.63 -16.06
N HIS A 128 23.08 -1.95 -14.99
CA HIS A 128 22.14 -1.44 -13.99
C HIS A 128 22.22 0.09 -13.95
N SER A 129 21.08 0.75 -13.98
CA SER A 129 20.96 2.20 -13.87
C SER A 129 19.90 2.58 -12.86
N ASN A 130 20.27 3.37 -11.86
CA ASN A 130 19.34 3.96 -10.91
C ASN A 130 18.89 5.31 -11.46
N LEU A 131 17.62 5.41 -11.86
CA LEU A 131 17.04 6.61 -12.45
C LEU A 131 16.59 7.61 -11.38
N TYR A 132 15.93 7.13 -10.33
CA TYR A 132 15.39 7.94 -9.25
C TYR A 132 15.46 7.18 -7.94
N ASN A 133 15.84 7.84 -6.85
CA ASN A 133 15.91 7.22 -5.54
C ASN A 133 15.48 8.18 -4.44
N ARG A 134 14.32 7.89 -3.86
CA ARG A 134 13.73 8.59 -2.71
C ARG A 134 13.10 7.60 -1.76
N THR A 135 13.93 6.86 -1.07
CA THR A 135 13.48 5.93 -0.02
C THR A 135 13.24 6.70 1.28
N PRO A 136 12.07 6.59 1.91
CA PRO A 136 11.83 7.18 3.23
C PRO A 136 12.53 6.37 4.31
N ASP A 137 12.84 7.01 5.45
CA ASP A 137 13.45 6.35 6.62
C ASP A 137 12.55 5.26 7.20
N PHE A 138 11.22 5.47 7.14
CA PHE A 138 10.20 4.52 7.61
C PHE A 138 9.07 4.43 6.59
N TYR A 139 8.61 3.22 6.34
CA TYR A 139 7.45 2.94 5.50
C TYR A 139 6.63 1.78 6.08
N SER A 140 5.32 1.83 5.89
CA SER A 140 4.37 0.81 6.34
C SER A 140 4.14 -0.29 5.30
N TYR A 141 4.31 0.05 4.02
CA TYR A 141 4.07 -0.86 2.90
C TYR A 141 4.95 -0.49 1.70
N LYS A 142 5.35 -1.50 0.92
CA LYS A 142 6.14 -1.35 -0.31
C LYS A 142 5.45 -2.10 -1.45
N SER A 143 5.20 -1.40 -2.55
CA SER A 143 4.73 -1.98 -3.81
C SER A 143 5.90 -2.06 -4.80
N THR A 144 6.07 -3.20 -5.47
CA THR A 144 7.13 -3.41 -6.47
C THR A 144 6.51 -3.83 -7.79
N ILE A 145 6.78 -3.06 -8.84
CA ILE A 145 6.23 -3.27 -10.18
C ILE A 145 7.40 -3.38 -11.16
N ASN A 146 7.39 -4.44 -11.96
CA ASN A 146 8.39 -4.70 -12.99
C ASN A 146 7.76 -4.60 -14.38
N LEU A 147 8.32 -3.74 -15.23
CA LEU A 147 7.83 -3.52 -16.59
C LEU A 147 8.92 -3.85 -17.60
N PRO A 148 8.65 -4.68 -18.62
CA PRO A 148 9.59 -4.95 -19.68
C PRO A 148 9.75 -3.70 -20.58
N VAL A 149 10.99 -3.45 -21.02
CA VAL A 149 11.32 -2.31 -21.87
C VAL A 149 12.46 -2.66 -22.84
N LEU A 150 12.48 -2.03 -24.01
CA LEU A 150 13.64 -2.05 -24.89
C LEU A 150 14.57 -0.92 -24.53
N ILE A 151 15.86 -1.19 -24.49
CA ILE A 151 16.91 -0.19 -24.28
C ILE A 151 17.68 -0.05 -25.61
N PHE A 152 17.72 1.15 -26.16
CA PHE A 152 18.45 1.46 -27.36
C PHE A 152 19.80 2.07 -27.00
N TYR A 153 20.86 1.56 -27.59
CA TYR A 153 22.23 2.04 -27.49
C TYR A 153 22.61 2.77 -28.78
N PRO A 154 22.49 4.10 -28.83
CA PRO A 154 22.70 4.85 -30.10
C PRO A 154 24.12 4.72 -30.67
N LEU A 155 25.13 4.59 -29.81
CA LEU A 155 26.54 4.49 -30.26
C LEU A 155 26.86 3.13 -30.88
N GLU A 156 26.11 2.09 -30.54
CA GLU A 156 26.29 0.71 -30.98
C GLU A 156 25.22 0.28 -31.97
N GLU A 157 24.23 1.14 -32.22
CA GLU A 157 23.05 0.90 -33.05
C GLU A 157 22.34 -0.42 -32.72
N ARG A 158 22.35 -0.81 -31.42
CA ARG A 158 21.74 -2.06 -30.94
C ARG A 158 20.62 -1.84 -29.95
N TYR A 159 19.72 -2.80 -29.91
CA TYR A 159 18.69 -2.91 -28.89
C TYR A 159 19.04 -4.00 -27.88
N SER A 160 18.70 -3.77 -26.63
CA SER A 160 18.74 -4.77 -25.57
C SER A 160 17.39 -4.85 -24.87
N PHE A 161 17.15 -5.98 -24.21
CA PHE A 161 15.98 -6.18 -23.38
C PHE A 161 16.29 -5.82 -21.94
N GLY A 162 15.44 -5.00 -21.35
CA GLY A 162 15.58 -4.57 -19.96
C GLY A 162 14.26 -4.64 -19.20
N VAL A 163 14.35 -4.41 -17.91
CA VAL A 163 13.23 -4.33 -16.98
C VAL A 163 13.36 -3.05 -16.16
N ILE A 164 12.29 -2.24 -16.18
CA ILE A 164 12.11 -1.14 -15.22
C ILE A 164 11.57 -1.74 -13.95
N SER A 165 12.27 -1.55 -12.83
CA SER A 165 11.78 -1.89 -11.51
C SER A 165 11.38 -0.61 -10.78
N PHE A 166 10.10 -0.46 -10.52
CA PHE A 166 9.52 0.64 -9.79
C PHE A 166 9.11 0.16 -8.39
N GLU A 167 9.69 0.73 -7.37
CA GLU A 167 9.38 0.46 -5.97
C GLU A 167 8.76 1.72 -5.35
N ALA A 168 7.49 1.65 -4.96
CA ALA A 168 6.79 2.73 -4.28
C ALA A 168 6.64 2.44 -2.77
N PHE A 169 6.77 3.46 -1.95
CA PHE A 169 6.74 3.35 -0.49
C PHE A 169 5.58 4.15 0.09
N LEU A 170 4.71 3.47 0.88
CA LEU A 170 3.63 4.07 1.65
C LEU A 170 4.13 4.36 3.08
N ARG A 171 4.02 5.61 3.51
CA ARG A 171 4.37 6.04 4.87
C ARG A 171 3.22 5.81 5.84
#